data_d485bda61f529210c3f254a330633826
#
_entry.id   d485bda61f529210c3f254a330633826
#
_cell.length_a   1.000
_cell.length_b   1.000
_cell.length_c   1.000
_cell.angle_alpha   90.00
_cell.angle_beta   90.00
_cell.angle_gamma   90.00
#
_symmetry.space_group_name_H-M   'P 1'
#
loop_
_entity.id
_entity.type
_entity.pdbx_description
1 polymer ?
#
loop_
_entity_poly.entity_id
_entity_poly.type
_entity_poly.pdbx_seq_one_letter_code
_entity_poly.pdbx_strand_id
1 'polypeptide(L)'
;RLLSAVRRFFQHLYREKIRPDDPSALLASPKLPQRLPKDLSEAQVERLLQAPLVEQPLELRDKAMLEVLYATGLRVSELVGLTMSDISLRQGVLRVVGKGNKERLVPLGEEAVLWVENYLEYGRPWLLNGVASDVLFPSQRAQQMTRQTFWHRIKHYAVLAGIDSEKLSPHVLRHAFATHLLNHGADLRVVQMLLGHSDLSTTQIYTHVATERLRQLHQQHHPRA
;
A
#
# COMPACT_ATOMS: atom_id res chain seq x y z
N ARG A 1 6.45 -20.95 -9.18
CA ARG A 1 6.82 -20.09 -10.31
C ARG A 1 7.51 -20.85 -11.44
N LEU A 2 8.57 -21.65 -11.15
CA LEU A 2 9.27 -22.43 -12.18
C LEU A 2 8.32 -23.34 -12.94
N LEU A 3 7.50 -24.15 -12.27
CA LEU A 3 6.54 -25.05 -12.90
C LEU A 3 5.54 -24.30 -13.81
N SER A 4 5.07 -23.13 -13.39
CA SER A 4 4.17 -22.31 -14.21
C SER A 4 4.85 -21.78 -15.48
N ALA A 5 6.14 -21.40 -15.40
CA ALA A 5 6.92 -20.98 -16.54
C ALA A 5 7.15 -22.16 -17.52
N VAL A 6 7.54 -23.31 -16.98
CA VAL A 6 7.75 -24.54 -17.78
C VAL A 6 6.46 -24.95 -18.49
N ARG A 7 5.31 -24.96 -17.81
CA ARG A 7 4.02 -25.24 -18.42
C ARG A 7 3.68 -24.28 -19.57
N ARG A 8 3.84 -22.96 -19.34
CA ARG A 8 3.58 -21.97 -20.39
C ARG A 8 4.48 -22.17 -21.59
N PHE A 9 5.74 -22.52 -21.37
CA PHE A 9 6.70 -22.78 -22.42
C PHE A 9 6.28 -23.99 -23.27
N PHE A 10 5.99 -25.16 -22.66
CA PHE A 10 5.57 -26.35 -23.41
C PHE A 10 4.19 -26.19 -24.04
N GLN A 11 3.24 -25.52 -23.42
CA GLN A 11 1.97 -25.15 -24.02
C GLN A 11 2.14 -24.25 -25.25
N HIS A 12 3.09 -23.32 -25.24
CA HIS A 12 3.42 -22.51 -26.40
C HIS A 12 3.95 -23.39 -27.54
N LEU A 13 4.96 -24.23 -27.25
CA LEU A 13 5.53 -25.14 -28.28
C LEU A 13 4.48 -26.06 -28.89
N TYR A 14 3.54 -26.57 -28.11
CA TYR A 14 2.44 -27.40 -28.59
C TYR A 14 1.47 -26.62 -29.47
N ARG A 15 1.08 -25.39 -29.07
CA ARG A 15 0.20 -24.53 -29.88
C ARG A 15 0.79 -24.12 -31.20
N GLU A 16 2.07 -23.80 -31.24
CA GLU A 16 2.82 -23.44 -32.45
C GLU A 16 3.19 -24.67 -33.29
N LYS A 17 2.73 -25.88 -32.91
CA LYS A 17 3.02 -27.14 -33.59
C LYS A 17 4.51 -27.45 -33.77
N ILE A 18 5.37 -26.82 -32.95
CA ILE A 18 6.82 -27.08 -32.91
C ILE A 18 7.07 -28.44 -32.24
N ARG A 19 6.18 -28.84 -31.34
CA ARG A 19 6.22 -30.13 -30.66
C ARG A 19 4.85 -30.83 -30.71
N PRO A 20 4.80 -32.17 -30.90
CA PRO A 20 3.55 -32.89 -30.99
C PRO A 20 2.86 -33.15 -29.64
N ASP A 21 3.55 -32.97 -28.52
CA ASP A 21 3.09 -33.27 -27.17
C ASP A 21 3.44 -32.13 -26.17
N ASP A 22 2.73 -32.11 -25.05
CA ASP A 22 3.07 -31.25 -23.89
C ASP A 22 3.54 -32.14 -22.71
N PRO A 23 4.86 -32.31 -22.50
CA PRO A 23 5.38 -33.17 -21.44
C PRO A 23 5.07 -32.62 -20.05
N SER A 24 4.64 -31.36 -19.94
CA SER A 24 4.23 -30.76 -18.66
C SER A 24 2.76 -31.00 -18.28
N ALA A 25 1.96 -31.56 -19.17
CA ALA A 25 0.52 -31.75 -18.96
C ALA A 25 0.20 -32.67 -17.75
N LEU A 26 1.02 -33.69 -17.54
CA LEU A 26 0.86 -34.64 -16.44
C LEU A 26 1.54 -34.25 -15.12
N LEU A 27 2.31 -33.16 -15.12
CA LEU A 27 2.96 -32.69 -13.89
C LEU A 27 1.92 -32.17 -12.89
N ALA A 28 1.77 -32.84 -11.77
CA ALA A 28 0.91 -32.34 -10.70
C ALA A 28 1.44 -31.02 -10.13
N SER A 29 0.55 -30.07 -9.89
CA SER A 29 0.93 -28.86 -9.14
C SER A 29 1.21 -29.25 -7.70
N PRO A 30 2.35 -28.81 -7.10
CA PRO A 30 2.60 -29.08 -5.68
C PRO A 30 1.45 -28.49 -4.86
N LYS A 31 0.86 -29.29 -3.98
CA LYS A 31 -0.09 -28.82 -2.98
C LYS A 31 0.70 -27.97 -1.98
N LEU A 32 0.61 -26.66 -2.12
CA LEU A 32 1.16 -25.75 -1.13
C LEU A 32 0.31 -25.89 0.15
N PRO A 33 0.93 -26.03 1.33
CA PRO A 33 0.19 -25.98 2.58
C PRO A 33 -0.58 -24.65 2.62
N GLN A 34 -1.85 -24.71 2.99
CA GLN A 34 -2.67 -23.52 3.17
C GLN A 34 -2.04 -22.72 4.32
N ARG A 35 -1.29 -21.67 3.99
CA ARG A 35 -0.77 -20.75 4.99
C ARG A 35 -1.98 -20.02 5.56
N LEU A 36 -2.20 -20.16 6.86
CA LEU A 36 -3.15 -19.29 7.56
C LEU A 36 -2.81 -17.83 7.21
N PRO A 37 -3.82 -17.00 6.94
CA PRO A 37 -3.60 -15.58 6.71
C PRO A 37 -2.75 -15.03 7.86
N LYS A 38 -1.72 -14.27 7.52
CA LYS A 38 -0.90 -13.56 8.51
C LYS A 38 -1.57 -12.23 8.79
N ASP A 39 -2.72 -12.27 9.45
CA ASP A 39 -3.48 -11.07 9.75
C ASP A 39 -2.86 -10.36 10.95
N LEU A 40 -2.70 -9.04 10.84
CA LEU A 40 -2.37 -8.19 11.98
C LEU A 40 -3.67 -7.76 12.63
N SER A 41 -3.75 -7.87 13.95
CA SER A 41 -4.85 -7.26 14.70
C SER A 41 -4.70 -5.73 14.70
N GLU A 42 -5.80 -5.02 14.92
CA GLU A 42 -5.81 -3.55 15.06
C GLU A 42 -4.84 -3.09 16.16
N ALA A 43 -4.80 -3.80 17.30
CA ALA A 43 -3.85 -3.53 18.37
C ALA A 43 -2.38 -3.72 17.96
N GLN A 44 -2.09 -4.66 17.06
CA GLN A 44 -0.73 -4.80 16.51
C GLN A 44 -0.39 -3.68 15.55
N VAL A 45 -1.34 -3.27 14.71
CA VAL A 45 -1.16 -2.12 13.81
C VAL A 45 -0.96 -0.86 14.61
N GLU A 46 -1.76 -0.62 15.66
CA GLU A 46 -1.63 0.55 16.53
C GLU A 46 -0.22 0.63 17.16
N ARG A 47 0.28 -0.47 17.73
CA ARG A 47 1.66 -0.50 18.25
C ARG A 47 2.72 -0.23 17.18
N LEU A 48 2.51 -0.74 15.95
CA LEU A 48 3.41 -0.48 14.82
C LEU A 48 3.44 0.99 14.44
N LEU A 49 2.27 1.64 14.41
CA LEU A 49 2.12 3.06 14.09
C LEU A 49 2.70 3.96 15.18
N GLN A 50 2.73 3.51 16.44
CA GLN A 50 3.30 4.24 17.57
C GLN A 50 4.82 4.01 17.74
N ALA A 51 5.42 3.07 17.03
CA ALA A 51 6.83 2.72 17.20
C ALA A 51 7.84 3.78 16.75
N PRO A 52 7.59 4.63 15.72
CA PRO A 52 8.53 5.68 15.32
C PRO A 52 8.67 6.78 16.39
N LEU A 53 9.92 7.24 16.64
CA LEU A 53 10.24 8.38 17.51
C LEU A 53 10.02 9.69 16.73
N VAL A 54 8.87 10.31 16.90
CA VAL A 54 8.39 11.43 16.06
C VAL A 54 9.21 12.74 16.24
N GLU A 55 10.03 12.83 17.26
CA GLU A 55 10.99 13.92 17.48
C GLU A 55 12.14 13.88 16.47
N GLN A 56 12.38 12.74 15.83
CA GLN A 56 13.40 12.58 14.82
C GLN A 56 12.81 12.78 13.42
N PRO A 57 13.31 13.72 12.60
CA PRO A 57 12.73 14.04 11.30
C PRO A 57 12.58 12.84 10.36
N LEU A 58 13.53 11.89 10.42
CA LEU A 58 13.50 10.67 9.63
C LEU A 58 12.36 9.73 10.08
N GLU A 59 12.16 9.61 11.37
CA GLU A 59 11.12 8.74 11.94
C GLU A 59 9.75 9.40 11.87
N LEU A 60 9.67 10.72 11.94
CA LEU A 60 8.44 11.47 11.66
C LEU A 60 7.96 11.25 10.21
N ARG A 61 8.89 11.22 9.22
CA ARG A 61 8.57 10.79 7.86
C ARG A 61 8.00 9.36 7.85
N ASP A 62 8.67 8.44 8.52
CA ASP A 62 8.27 7.03 8.53
C ASP A 62 6.92 6.84 9.22
N LYS A 63 6.64 7.61 10.28
CA LYS A 63 5.32 7.69 10.92
C LYS A 63 4.24 8.11 9.92
N ALA A 64 4.44 9.22 9.21
CA ALA A 64 3.51 9.69 8.20
C ALA A 64 3.31 8.65 7.08
N MET A 65 4.39 7.99 6.63
CA MET A 65 4.31 6.93 5.62
C MET A 65 3.51 5.72 6.10
N LEU A 66 3.69 5.28 7.34
CA LEU A 66 2.94 4.17 7.93
C LEU A 66 1.46 4.50 8.06
N GLU A 67 1.12 5.70 8.53
CA GLU A 67 -0.26 6.17 8.63
C GLU A 67 -0.93 6.22 7.25
N VAL A 68 -0.28 6.84 6.25
CA VAL A 68 -0.79 6.86 4.88
C VAL A 68 -0.97 5.45 4.33
N LEU A 69 0.00 4.55 4.54
CA LEU A 69 -0.08 3.18 4.05
C LEU A 69 -1.26 2.41 4.66
N TYR A 70 -1.48 2.55 5.96
CA TYR A 70 -2.57 1.88 6.65
C TYR A 70 -3.93 2.53 6.34
N ALA A 71 -4.02 3.85 6.28
CA ALA A 71 -5.27 4.55 5.97
C ALA A 71 -5.77 4.32 4.54
N THR A 72 -4.86 4.07 3.59
CA THR A 72 -5.19 4.03 2.15
C THR A 72 -5.04 2.66 1.52
N GLY A 73 -4.35 1.74 2.17
CA GLY A 73 -4.01 0.44 1.60
C GLY A 73 -3.20 0.52 0.30
N LEU A 74 -2.41 1.56 0.08
CA LEU A 74 -1.55 1.72 -1.10
C LEU A 74 -0.57 0.55 -1.27
N ARG A 75 -0.15 0.31 -2.51
CA ARG A 75 1.06 -0.49 -2.76
C ARG A 75 2.29 0.32 -2.34
N VAL A 76 3.33 -0.37 -1.83
CA VAL A 76 4.56 0.32 -1.44
C VAL A 76 5.19 1.12 -2.58
N SER A 77 5.07 0.65 -3.83
CA SER A 77 5.56 1.39 -5.00
C SER A 77 4.77 2.67 -5.28
N GLU A 78 3.48 2.68 -4.98
CA GLU A 78 2.63 3.86 -5.08
C GLU A 78 3.01 4.85 -3.97
N LEU A 79 3.13 4.40 -2.73
CA LEU A 79 3.50 5.24 -1.58
C LEU A 79 4.85 5.95 -1.76
N VAL A 80 5.92 5.22 -2.12
CA VAL A 80 7.25 5.81 -2.28
C VAL A 80 7.38 6.69 -3.53
N GLY A 81 6.44 6.58 -4.47
CA GLY A 81 6.38 7.39 -5.68
C GLY A 81 5.53 8.65 -5.57
N LEU A 82 4.87 8.89 -4.42
CA LEU A 82 4.01 10.06 -4.25
C LEU A 82 4.82 11.37 -4.35
N THR A 83 4.20 12.35 -4.99
CA THR A 83 4.70 13.72 -5.09
C THR A 83 3.81 14.69 -4.32
N MET A 84 4.27 15.92 -4.12
CA MET A 84 3.50 16.98 -3.48
C MET A 84 2.21 17.30 -4.24
N SER A 85 2.18 17.09 -5.55
CA SER A 85 0.99 17.31 -6.38
C SER A 85 -0.05 16.19 -6.27
N ASP A 86 0.30 15.04 -5.69
CA ASP A 86 -0.60 13.90 -5.55
C ASP A 86 -1.43 13.94 -4.26
N ILE A 87 -1.13 14.85 -3.34
CA ILE A 87 -1.81 14.96 -2.07
C ILE A 87 -2.58 16.28 -1.95
N SER A 88 -3.82 16.20 -1.47
CA SER A 88 -4.62 17.36 -1.07
C SER A 88 -5.05 17.19 0.39
N LEU A 89 -4.28 17.78 1.32
CA LEU A 89 -4.57 17.70 2.75
C LEU A 89 -5.88 18.40 3.09
N ARG A 90 -6.15 19.54 2.46
CA ARG A 90 -7.42 20.26 2.62
C ARG A 90 -8.64 19.42 2.27
N GLN A 91 -8.52 18.55 1.26
CA GLN A 91 -9.60 17.64 0.84
C GLN A 91 -9.50 16.27 1.50
N GLY A 92 -8.38 15.95 2.18
CA GLY A 92 -8.13 14.65 2.78
C GLY A 92 -8.05 13.51 1.75
N VAL A 93 -7.45 13.75 0.58
CA VAL A 93 -7.38 12.76 -0.51
C VAL A 93 -5.99 12.66 -1.13
N LEU A 94 -5.68 11.47 -1.62
CA LEU A 94 -4.53 11.16 -2.47
C LEU A 94 -4.98 10.79 -3.88
N ARG A 95 -4.30 11.31 -4.88
CA ARG A 95 -4.37 10.86 -6.27
C ARG A 95 -3.30 9.81 -6.50
N VAL A 96 -3.69 8.63 -6.96
CA VAL A 96 -2.78 7.50 -7.15
C VAL A 96 -2.88 6.97 -8.57
N VAL A 97 -1.75 6.86 -9.24
CA VAL A 97 -1.66 6.27 -10.57
C VAL A 97 -1.32 4.78 -10.45
N GLY A 98 -2.23 3.92 -10.87
CA GLY A 98 -2.10 2.48 -10.82
C GLY A 98 -1.57 1.85 -12.12
N LYS A 99 -1.66 0.52 -12.22
CA LYS A 99 -1.29 -0.23 -13.41
C LYS A 99 -2.13 0.21 -14.62
N GLY A 100 -1.46 0.45 -15.75
CA GLY A 100 -2.12 0.90 -16.99
C GLY A 100 -2.47 2.40 -16.98
N ASN A 101 -1.76 3.19 -16.19
CA ASN A 101 -1.96 4.65 -16.08
C ASN A 101 -3.38 5.05 -15.62
N LYS A 102 -4.06 4.16 -14.90
CA LYS A 102 -5.38 4.46 -14.34
C LYS A 102 -5.22 5.22 -13.03
N GLU A 103 -5.82 6.40 -12.96
CA GLU A 103 -5.84 7.20 -11.75
C GLU A 103 -6.99 6.79 -10.84
N ARG A 104 -6.78 6.92 -9.53
CA ARG A 104 -7.83 6.81 -8.53
C ARG A 104 -7.59 7.81 -7.40
N LEU A 105 -8.66 8.30 -6.80
CA LEU A 105 -8.63 9.08 -5.57
C LEU A 105 -8.86 8.13 -4.37
N VAL A 106 -8.04 8.30 -3.34
CA VAL A 106 -8.12 7.49 -2.12
C VAL A 106 -8.22 8.46 -0.93
N PRO A 107 -9.23 8.32 -0.06
CA PRO A 107 -9.33 9.12 1.15
C PRO A 107 -8.19 8.80 2.12
N LEU A 108 -7.74 9.81 2.89
CA LEU A 108 -6.66 9.67 3.87
C LEU A 108 -7.28 9.47 5.23
N GLY A 109 -8.18 9.90 5.78
CA GLY A 109 -8.56 9.90 7.19
C GLY A 109 -7.81 10.99 7.98
N GLU A 110 -8.37 11.37 9.10
CA GLU A 110 -7.90 12.52 9.89
C GLU A 110 -6.51 12.31 10.47
N GLU A 111 -6.24 11.11 10.98
CA GLU A 111 -4.93 10.77 11.56
C GLU A 111 -3.81 10.81 10.51
N ALA A 112 -4.06 10.28 9.30
CA ALA A 112 -3.05 10.32 8.25
C ALA A 112 -2.80 11.77 7.76
N VAL A 113 -3.84 12.60 7.69
CA VAL A 113 -3.70 14.03 7.37
C VAL A 113 -2.85 14.72 8.42
N LEU A 114 -3.17 14.55 9.71
CA LEU A 114 -2.44 15.14 10.84
C LEU A 114 -0.94 14.79 10.79
N TRP A 115 -0.61 13.51 10.61
CA TRP A 115 0.79 13.07 10.58
C TRP A 115 1.54 13.52 9.33
N VAL A 116 0.86 13.64 8.20
CA VAL A 116 1.48 14.22 6.99
C VAL A 116 1.71 15.72 7.16
N GLU A 117 0.79 16.47 7.76
CA GLU A 117 0.96 17.91 8.06
C GLU A 117 2.16 18.13 8.98
N ASN A 118 2.23 17.40 10.09
CA ASN A 118 3.38 17.46 11.01
C ASN A 118 4.70 17.13 10.32
N TYR A 119 4.69 16.12 9.48
CA TYR A 119 5.88 15.74 8.72
C TYR A 119 6.28 16.82 7.69
N LEU A 120 5.34 17.42 6.99
CA LEU A 120 5.62 18.48 6.01
C LEU A 120 6.18 19.72 6.68
N GLU A 121 5.73 20.04 7.88
CA GLU A 121 6.17 21.20 8.64
C GLU A 121 7.54 20.99 9.30
N TYR A 122 7.74 19.86 9.99
CA TYR A 122 8.91 19.66 10.86
C TYR A 122 9.94 18.65 10.28
N GLY A 123 9.52 17.65 9.55
CA GLY A 123 10.40 16.57 9.08
C GLY A 123 10.97 16.79 7.68
N ARG A 124 10.10 17.12 6.73
CA ARG A 124 10.49 17.24 5.31
C ARG A 124 11.52 18.34 5.03
N PRO A 125 11.42 19.56 5.58
CA PRO A 125 12.42 20.59 5.36
C PRO A 125 13.83 20.14 5.82
N TRP A 126 13.91 19.45 6.95
CA TRP A 126 15.17 18.90 7.45
C TRP A 126 15.77 17.85 6.50
N LEU A 127 14.93 16.92 6.00
CA LEU A 127 15.37 15.87 5.06
C LEU A 127 15.82 16.42 3.70
N LEU A 128 15.21 17.50 3.25
CA LEU A 128 15.58 18.15 2.00
C LEU A 128 16.86 18.98 2.11
N ASN A 129 17.15 19.52 3.30
CA ASN A 129 18.34 20.34 3.56
C ASN A 129 18.61 21.40 2.47
N GLY A 130 17.56 22.12 2.05
CA GLY A 130 17.62 23.14 1.01
C GLY A 130 17.57 22.62 -0.44
N VAL A 131 17.53 21.31 -0.66
CA VAL A 131 17.38 20.73 -2.00
C VAL A 131 15.93 20.83 -2.46
N ALA A 132 15.68 21.38 -3.64
CA ALA A 132 14.34 21.37 -4.24
C ALA A 132 13.96 19.95 -4.67
N SER A 133 12.78 19.49 -4.26
CA SER A 133 12.24 18.19 -4.62
C SER A 133 10.71 18.21 -4.56
N ASP A 134 10.06 17.58 -5.50
CA ASP A 134 8.61 17.34 -5.53
C ASP A 134 8.21 16.05 -4.81
N VAL A 135 9.18 15.18 -4.48
CA VAL A 135 8.93 13.91 -3.79
C VAL A 135 8.29 14.18 -2.43
N LEU A 136 7.15 13.53 -2.14
CA LEU A 136 6.46 13.68 -0.86
C LEU A 136 7.29 13.11 0.30
N PHE A 137 7.84 11.90 0.15
CA PHE A 137 8.61 11.21 1.18
C PHE A 137 10.06 10.95 0.72
N PRO A 138 10.94 11.98 0.72
CA PRO A 138 12.32 11.82 0.29
C PRO A 138 13.12 10.93 1.25
N SER A 139 14.16 10.31 0.71
CA SER A 139 15.21 9.67 1.48
C SER A 139 16.11 10.70 2.18
N GLN A 140 17.07 10.24 3.00
CA GLN A 140 18.09 11.13 3.59
C GLN A 140 18.97 11.86 2.56
N ARG A 141 18.93 11.43 1.29
CA ARG A 141 19.65 12.07 0.17
C ARG A 141 18.76 13.02 -0.64
N ALA A 142 17.62 13.44 -0.10
CA ALA A 142 16.62 14.26 -0.77
C ALA A 142 16.07 13.67 -2.09
N GLN A 143 16.19 12.36 -2.30
CA GLN A 143 15.75 11.63 -3.49
C GLN A 143 14.58 10.70 -3.15
N GLN A 144 13.88 10.23 -4.17
CA GLN A 144 12.85 9.21 -4.00
C GLN A 144 13.39 7.99 -3.28
N MET A 145 12.65 7.53 -2.28
CA MET A 145 12.98 6.31 -1.53
C MET A 145 12.73 5.06 -2.35
N THR A 146 13.58 4.04 -2.20
CA THR A 146 13.31 2.72 -2.78
C THR A 146 12.28 1.93 -1.96
N ARG A 147 11.54 1.04 -2.62
CA ARG A 147 10.65 0.09 -1.93
C ARG A 147 11.37 -0.74 -0.88
N GLN A 148 12.62 -1.12 -1.17
CA GLN A 148 13.45 -1.92 -0.26
C GLN A 148 13.85 -1.13 0.99
N THR A 149 14.19 0.15 0.85
CA THR A 149 14.47 1.03 1.99
C THR A 149 13.28 1.11 2.94
N PHE A 150 12.08 1.37 2.40
CA PHE A 150 10.87 1.44 3.25
C PHE A 150 10.52 0.07 3.86
N TRP A 151 10.73 -1.03 3.13
CA TRP A 151 10.55 -2.38 3.66
C TRP A 151 11.45 -2.65 4.88
N HIS A 152 12.72 -2.24 4.84
CA HIS A 152 13.63 -2.34 5.99
C HIS A 152 13.15 -1.49 7.17
N ARG A 153 12.62 -0.28 6.92
CA ARG A 153 12.05 0.57 7.99
C ARG A 153 10.85 -0.10 8.66
N ILE A 154 9.93 -0.66 7.89
CA ILE A 154 8.79 -1.42 8.42
C ILE A 154 9.26 -2.60 9.30
N LYS A 155 10.28 -3.35 8.87
CA LYS A 155 10.85 -4.46 9.64
C LYS A 155 11.45 -3.98 10.97
N HIS A 156 12.15 -2.85 10.96
CA HIS A 156 12.68 -2.22 12.16
C HIS A 156 11.56 -1.89 13.16
N TYR A 157 10.51 -1.21 12.71
CA TYR A 157 9.37 -0.87 13.58
C TYR A 157 8.56 -2.09 14.02
N ALA A 158 8.52 -3.15 13.23
CA ALA A 158 7.91 -4.42 13.64
C ALA A 158 8.58 -4.98 14.90
N VAL A 159 9.92 -4.99 14.94
CA VAL A 159 10.68 -5.44 16.10
C VAL A 159 10.38 -4.58 17.33
N LEU A 160 10.38 -3.26 17.18
CA LEU A 160 10.06 -2.31 18.27
C LEU A 160 8.63 -2.49 18.79
N ALA A 161 7.69 -2.79 17.91
CA ALA A 161 6.28 -3.04 18.25
C ALA A 161 6.01 -4.46 18.82
N GLY A 162 7.03 -5.31 18.96
CA GLY A 162 6.89 -6.69 19.41
C GLY A 162 6.14 -7.58 18.40
N ILE A 163 6.25 -7.26 17.11
CA ILE A 163 5.65 -8.03 16.02
C ILE A 163 6.75 -8.85 15.34
N ASP A 164 6.45 -10.12 15.07
CA ASP A 164 7.38 -10.98 14.31
C ASP A 164 7.67 -10.37 12.93
N SER A 165 8.89 -9.87 12.77
CA SER A 165 9.29 -9.17 11.56
C SER A 165 9.22 -10.05 10.31
N GLU A 166 9.33 -11.37 10.42
CA GLU A 166 9.17 -12.30 9.29
C GLU A 166 7.71 -12.39 8.81
N LYS A 167 6.76 -12.06 9.66
CA LYS A 167 5.33 -12.04 9.33
C LYS A 167 4.87 -10.70 8.76
N LEU A 168 5.63 -9.61 8.99
CA LEU A 168 5.25 -8.28 8.56
C LEU A 168 5.88 -7.90 7.21
N SER A 169 5.06 -7.37 6.32
CA SER A 169 5.47 -6.76 5.05
C SER A 169 4.45 -5.69 4.64
N PRO A 170 4.78 -4.79 3.69
CA PRO A 170 3.80 -3.82 3.17
C PRO A 170 2.53 -4.48 2.63
N HIS A 171 2.62 -5.69 2.09
CA HIS A 171 1.45 -6.43 1.63
C HIS A 171 0.55 -6.90 2.78
N VAL A 172 1.14 -7.25 3.92
CA VAL A 172 0.40 -7.62 5.12
C VAL A 172 -0.33 -6.41 5.70
N LEU A 173 0.30 -5.22 5.74
CA LEU A 173 -0.37 -3.98 6.16
C LEU A 173 -1.52 -3.60 5.22
N ARG A 174 -1.34 -3.73 3.92
CA ARG A 174 -2.42 -3.52 2.96
C ARG A 174 -3.54 -4.56 3.13
N HIS A 175 -3.21 -5.79 3.49
CA HIS A 175 -4.21 -6.83 3.79
C HIS A 175 -4.97 -6.49 5.08
N ALA A 176 -4.25 -6.05 6.12
CA ALA A 176 -4.86 -5.58 7.37
C ALA A 176 -5.83 -4.41 7.12
N PHE A 177 -5.45 -3.40 6.31
CA PHE A 177 -6.37 -2.34 5.89
C PHE A 177 -7.68 -2.92 5.32
N ALA A 178 -7.59 -3.84 4.35
CA ALA A 178 -8.76 -4.43 3.73
C ALA A 178 -9.62 -5.22 4.72
N THR A 179 -8.98 -6.05 5.54
CA THR A 179 -9.67 -6.91 6.52
C THR A 179 -10.34 -6.08 7.62
N HIS A 180 -9.66 -5.03 8.13
CA HIS A 180 -10.23 -4.17 9.16
C HIS A 180 -11.42 -3.36 8.64
N LEU A 181 -11.35 -2.79 7.43
CA LEU A 181 -12.51 -2.15 6.82
C LEU A 181 -13.70 -3.10 6.69
N LEU A 182 -13.48 -4.33 6.22
CA LEU A 182 -14.54 -5.33 6.10
C LEU A 182 -15.12 -5.73 7.47
N ASN A 183 -14.27 -5.88 8.49
CA ASN A 183 -14.72 -6.18 9.86
C ASN A 183 -15.55 -5.07 10.47
N HIS A 184 -15.30 -3.82 10.08
CA HIS A 184 -16.11 -2.65 10.46
C HIS A 184 -17.31 -2.43 9.54
N GLY A 185 -17.66 -3.39 8.68
CA GLY A 185 -18.87 -3.38 7.88
C GLY A 185 -18.78 -2.67 6.54
N ALA A 186 -17.58 -2.32 6.06
CA ALA A 186 -17.43 -1.79 4.72
C ALA A 186 -17.82 -2.81 3.64
N ASP A 187 -18.44 -2.34 2.58
CA ASP A 187 -18.77 -3.18 1.42
C ASP A 187 -17.53 -3.65 0.69
N LEU A 188 -17.47 -4.93 0.31
CA LEU A 188 -16.34 -5.53 -0.38
C LEU A 188 -16.00 -4.81 -1.69
N ARG A 189 -16.98 -4.30 -2.43
CA ARG A 189 -16.74 -3.56 -3.69
C ARG A 189 -16.04 -2.24 -3.42
N VAL A 190 -16.41 -1.56 -2.33
CA VAL A 190 -15.76 -0.32 -1.90
C VAL A 190 -14.30 -0.58 -1.57
N VAL A 191 -14.00 -1.63 -0.81
CA VAL A 191 -12.62 -2.02 -0.48
C VAL A 191 -11.84 -2.37 -1.74
N GLN A 192 -12.42 -3.11 -2.67
CA GLN A 192 -11.78 -3.42 -3.96
C GLN A 192 -11.49 -2.17 -4.80
N MET A 193 -12.38 -1.18 -4.79
CA MET A 193 -12.18 0.11 -5.47
C MET A 193 -11.02 0.89 -4.85
N LEU A 194 -10.98 1.03 -3.53
CA LEU A 194 -9.89 1.68 -2.79
C LEU A 194 -8.55 1.03 -3.11
N LEU A 195 -8.52 -0.29 -3.18
CA LEU A 195 -7.32 -1.06 -3.51
C LEU A 195 -6.92 -0.99 -4.99
N GLY A 196 -7.76 -0.48 -5.89
CA GLY A 196 -7.48 -0.38 -7.32
C GLY A 196 -7.39 -1.75 -8.01
N HIS A 197 -8.35 -2.63 -7.75
CA HIS A 197 -8.51 -3.89 -8.49
C HIS A 197 -9.14 -3.59 -9.85
N SER A 198 -8.45 -3.99 -10.94
CA SER A 198 -8.67 -3.53 -12.31
C SER A 198 -9.89 -4.11 -13.04
N ASP A 199 -10.60 -5.06 -12.47
CA ASP A 199 -11.71 -5.76 -13.16
C ASP A 199 -13.07 -5.04 -13.07
N LEU A 200 -13.15 -3.94 -12.35
CA LEU A 200 -14.32 -3.08 -12.35
C LEU A 200 -14.03 -1.88 -13.25
N SER A 201 -14.67 -1.83 -14.40
CA SER A 201 -14.62 -0.74 -15.39
C SER A 201 -15.17 0.57 -14.78
N THR A 202 -14.35 1.29 -14.04
CA THR A 202 -14.75 2.45 -13.25
C THR A 202 -14.05 3.73 -13.66
N THR A 203 -13.92 3.96 -14.95
CA THR A 203 -13.45 5.27 -15.48
C THR A 203 -14.51 6.39 -15.26
N GLN A 204 -15.70 6.06 -14.79
CA GLN A 204 -16.82 7.03 -14.68
C GLN A 204 -17.14 7.48 -13.24
N ILE A 205 -16.42 7.05 -12.19
CA ILE A 205 -16.87 7.27 -10.79
C ILE A 205 -16.09 8.39 -10.06
N TYR A 206 -15.19 9.08 -10.72
CA TYR A 206 -14.45 10.19 -10.07
C TYR A 206 -15.13 11.56 -10.22
N THR A 207 -16.44 11.59 -10.05
CA THR A 207 -17.15 12.85 -9.83
C THR A 207 -16.98 13.27 -8.37
N HIS A 208 -17.09 14.56 -8.07
CA HIS A 208 -17.04 15.13 -6.72
C HIS A 208 -17.96 14.37 -5.71
N VAL A 209 -19.11 13.90 -6.18
CA VAL A 209 -20.10 13.13 -5.39
C VAL A 209 -19.55 11.74 -5.01
N ALA A 210 -18.80 11.08 -5.90
CA ALA A 210 -18.25 9.76 -5.61
C ALA A 210 -17.09 9.84 -4.61
N THR A 211 -16.27 10.88 -4.68
CA THR A 211 -15.17 11.13 -3.74
C THR A 211 -15.70 11.39 -2.33
N GLU A 212 -16.73 12.19 -2.19
CA GLU A 212 -17.38 12.47 -0.91
C GLU A 212 -18.00 11.20 -0.30
N ARG A 213 -18.65 10.37 -1.11
CA ARG A 213 -19.20 9.10 -0.66
C ARG A 213 -18.11 8.12 -0.21
N LEU A 214 -16.99 8.05 -0.92
CA LEU A 214 -15.84 7.23 -0.50
C LEU A 214 -15.21 7.72 0.80
N ARG A 215 -15.14 9.04 1.00
CA ARG A 215 -14.67 9.65 2.24
C ARG A 215 -15.60 9.31 3.41
N GLN A 216 -16.89 9.44 3.25
CA GLN A 216 -17.87 9.08 4.27
C GLN A 216 -17.80 7.59 4.64
N LEU A 217 -17.69 6.70 3.64
CA LEU A 217 -17.52 5.27 3.88
C LEU A 217 -16.20 4.96 4.59
N HIS A 218 -15.14 5.65 4.23
CA HIS A 218 -13.86 5.52 4.93
C HIS A 218 -13.99 5.98 6.39
N GLN A 219 -14.57 7.15 6.64
CA GLN A 219 -14.80 7.69 7.98
C GLN A 219 -15.67 6.78 8.85
N GLN A 220 -16.68 6.12 8.27
CA GLN A 220 -17.56 5.23 9.02
C GLN A 220 -16.94 3.88 9.38
N HIS A 221 -15.97 3.40 8.60
CA HIS A 221 -15.51 2.01 8.68
C HIS A 221 -14.00 1.86 8.93
N HIS A 222 -13.21 2.91 8.76
CA HIS A 222 -11.78 2.80 9.01
C HIS A 222 -11.45 3.10 10.48
N PRO A 223 -10.65 2.25 11.18
CA PRO A 223 -10.34 2.42 12.60
C PRO A 223 -9.63 3.74 12.96
N ARG A 224 -9.04 4.40 11.96
CA ARG A 224 -8.30 5.67 12.11
C ARG A 224 -8.79 6.73 11.12
N ALA A 225 -10.08 6.79 10.93
CA ALA A 225 -10.72 7.78 10.08
C ALA A 225 -10.78 9.16 10.73
#